data_9bc725907b444abf77d000564c43e4cf
#
_entry.id   9bc725907b444abf77d000564c43e4cf
#
_cell.length_a   1.000
_cell.length_b   1.000
_cell.length_c   1.000
_cell.angle_alpha   90.00
_cell.angle_beta   90.00
_cell.angle_gamma   90.00
#
_symmetry.space_group_name_H-M   'P 1'
#
loop_
_entity.id
_entity.type
_entity.pdbx_description
1 polymer ?
#
loop_
_entity_poly.entity_id
_entity_poly.type
_entity_poly.pdbx_seq_one_letter_code
_entity_poly.pdbx_strand_id
1 'polypeptide(L)'
;MNYPINTFIKICTALACFIYSAVIFSESNSEISAKYFGTANFMMGVCAMLDVMQAIISSPRRIILVQSFSYISLEIAICSLFLFSICFSKIKCKRTLFSFMYLFPVVFSILTVGFYLLSKNDFFLQLPAAEQSRSSFMPGYFYPKRLPYFIHAFYSFGTALGLTVIFSVRGIKNFSENKHIFLMFFVGMSVYLIPGAHKFIIENFTVKNYTPIQEYFNSLSQFCMLTTGFLAIYTDDNQRCISKARQVLYEISPQPVIIFNSKNKFLQMNNRAADFFDAHDVTIKKFESF
;
A
#
# COMPACT_ATOMS: atom_id res chain seq x y z
N MET A 1 -26.82 -12.86 10.84
CA MET A 1 -27.22 -11.42 10.93
C MET A 1 -26.09 -10.40 10.77
N ASN A 2 -24.83 -10.80 10.68
CA ASN A 2 -23.68 -9.86 10.59
C ASN A 2 -23.23 -9.52 9.16
N TYR A 3 -23.92 -10.05 8.13
CA TYR A 3 -23.58 -9.83 6.72
C TYR A 3 -23.70 -8.37 6.24
N PRO A 4 -24.75 -7.64 6.60
CA PRO A 4 -24.94 -6.29 6.05
C PRO A 4 -23.83 -5.33 6.49
N ILE A 5 -23.32 -5.49 7.72
CA ILE A 5 -22.28 -4.59 8.26
C ILE A 5 -20.94 -4.83 7.57
N ASN A 6 -20.53 -6.10 7.39
CA ASN A 6 -19.27 -6.41 6.70
C ASN A 6 -19.30 -5.98 5.24
N THR A 7 -20.42 -6.24 4.56
CA THR A 7 -20.62 -5.78 3.17
C THR A 7 -20.60 -4.27 3.08
N PHE A 8 -21.22 -3.56 4.01
CA PHE A 8 -21.19 -2.10 4.07
C PHE A 8 -19.75 -1.56 4.24
N ILE A 9 -18.97 -2.15 5.16
CA ILE A 9 -17.56 -1.75 5.35
C ILE A 9 -16.75 -1.99 4.09
N LYS A 10 -16.93 -3.12 3.42
CA LYS A 10 -16.23 -3.43 2.16
C LYS A 10 -16.60 -2.43 1.06
N ILE A 11 -17.87 -2.01 0.97
CA ILE A 11 -18.31 -0.96 0.03
C ILE A 11 -17.64 0.38 0.37
N CYS A 12 -17.65 0.78 1.63
CA CYS A 12 -16.98 2.00 2.07
C CYS A 12 -15.46 1.95 1.78
N THR A 13 -14.83 0.82 2.02
CA THR A 13 -13.41 0.59 1.70
C THR A 13 -13.16 0.72 0.20
N ALA A 14 -13.98 0.11 -0.64
CA ALA A 14 -13.85 0.21 -2.09
C ALA A 14 -14.00 1.64 -2.59
N LEU A 15 -15.02 2.36 -2.11
CA LEU A 15 -15.24 3.76 -2.48
C LEU A 15 -14.08 4.65 -2.05
N ALA A 16 -13.59 4.51 -0.81
CA ALA A 16 -12.43 5.24 -0.32
C ALA A 16 -11.19 4.97 -1.18
N CYS A 17 -10.93 3.70 -1.51
CA CYS A 17 -9.82 3.29 -2.36
C CYS A 17 -9.89 3.92 -3.75
N PHE A 18 -11.05 3.94 -4.38
CA PHE A 18 -11.23 4.58 -5.70
C PHE A 18 -11.07 6.09 -5.62
N ILE A 19 -11.60 6.75 -4.57
CA ILE A 19 -11.40 8.18 -4.35
C ILE A 19 -9.92 8.50 -4.15
N TYR A 20 -9.21 7.77 -3.27
CA TYR A 20 -7.78 7.99 -3.03
C TYR A 20 -6.96 7.79 -4.30
N SER A 21 -7.27 6.75 -5.07
CA SER A 21 -6.63 6.49 -6.36
C SER A 21 -6.89 7.64 -7.35
N ALA A 22 -8.14 8.08 -7.48
CA ALA A 22 -8.51 9.17 -8.38
C ALA A 22 -7.82 10.48 -8.01
N VAL A 23 -7.75 10.83 -6.72
CA VAL A 23 -7.04 12.02 -6.24
C VAL A 23 -5.57 11.95 -6.63
N ILE A 24 -4.91 10.82 -6.36
CA ILE A 24 -3.48 10.65 -6.68
C ILE A 24 -3.21 10.73 -8.18
N PHE A 25 -4.05 10.12 -9.01
CA PHE A 25 -3.87 10.16 -10.46
C PHE A 25 -4.28 11.49 -11.10
N SER A 26 -5.15 12.28 -10.47
CA SER A 26 -5.53 13.61 -10.96
C SER A 26 -4.40 14.64 -10.81
N GLU A 27 -3.46 14.41 -9.89
CA GLU A 27 -2.27 15.25 -9.74
C GLU A 27 -1.27 14.92 -10.86
N SER A 28 -1.26 15.75 -11.92
CA SER A 28 -0.47 15.53 -13.16
C SER A 28 1.05 15.37 -12.90
N ASN A 29 1.55 15.95 -11.83
CA ASN A 29 2.97 15.93 -11.43
C ASN A 29 3.27 14.92 -10.31
N SER A 30 2.37 13.97 -10.04
CA SER A 30 2.61 12.99 -8.99
C SER A 30 3.89 12.19 -9.25
N GLU A 31 4.69 12.03 -8.21
CA GLU A 31 5.89 11.22 -8.26
C GLU A 31 5.56 9.76 -8.63
N ILE A 32 6.52 9.04 -9.21
CA ILE A 32 6.37 7.62 -9.57
C ILE A 32 5.93 6.79 -8.35
N SER A 33 6.43 7.14 -7.16
CA SER A 33 6.01 6.51 -5.89
C SER A 33 4.51 6.67 -5.64
N ALA A 34 3.97 7.88 -5.80
CA ALA A 34 2.54 8.14 -5.63
C ALA A 34 1.70 7.34 -6.64
N LYS A 35 2.15 7.19 -7.88
CA LYS A 35 1.47 6.37 -8.89
C LYS A 35 1.39 4.89 -8.49
N TYR A 36 2.44 4.32 -7.92
CA TYR A 36 2.37 2.96 -7.37
C TYR A 36 1.37 2.85 -6.23
N PHE A 37 1.33 3.84 -5.34
CA PHE A 37 0.34 3.85 -4.27
C PHE A 37 -1.10 4.03 -4.80
N GLY A 38 -1.30 4.89 -5.80
CA GLY A 38 -2.58 5.03 -6.51
C GLY A 38 -3.04 3.71 -7.15
N THR A 39 -2.13 3.00 -7.84
CA THR A 39 -2.41 1.68 -8.42
C THR A 39 -2.79 0.66 -7.34
N ALA A 40 -2.07 0.65 -6.22
CA ALA A 40 -2.36 -0.22 -5.10
C ALA A 40 -3.76 0.03 -4.53
N ASN A 41 -4.12 1.30 -4.30
CA ASN A 41 -5.47 1.67 -3.84
C ASN A 41 -6.55 1.24 -4.85
N PHE A 42 -6.35 1.49 -6.14
CA PHE A 42 -7.29 1.06 -7.17
C PHE A 42 -7.54 -0.45 -7.12
N MET A 43 -6.47 -1.25 -7.09
CA MET A 43 -6.58 -2.71 -7.05
C MET A 43 -7.17 -3.23 -5.73
N MET A 44 -6.92 -2.56 -4.61
CA MET A 44 -7.58 -2.88 -3.34
C MET A 44 -9.08 -2.56 -3.38
N GLY A 45 -9.47 -1.47 -4.05
CA GLY A 45 -10.87 -1.14 -4.31
C GLY A 45 -11.55 -2.23 -5.16
N VAL A 46 -10.89 -2.69 -6.22
CA VAL A 46 -11.36 -3.81 -7.05
C VAL A 46 -11.51 -5.09 -6.21
N CYS A 47 -10.51 -5.41 -5.39
CA CYS A 47 -10.56 -6.57 -4.49
C CYS A 47 -11.76 -6.49 -3.54
N ALA A 48 -11.98 -5.35 -2.89
CA ALA A 48 -13.11 -5.15 -1.98
C ALA A 48 -14.48 -5.26 -2.71
N MET A 49 -14.58 -4.75 -3.94
CA MET A 49 -15.79 -4.90 -4.76
C MET A 49 -16.05 -6.34 -5.17
N LEU A 50 -15.00 -7.08 -5.54
CA LEU A 50 -15.13 -8.51 -5.86
C LEU A 50 -15.58 -9.30 -4.63
N ASP A 51 -15.10 -8.96 -3.45
CA ASP A 51 -15.55 -9.56 -2.20
C ASP A 51 -17.03 -9.25 -1.89
N VAL A 52 -17.52 -8.06 -2.23
CA VAL A 52 -18.95 -7.72 -2.14
C VAL A 52 -19.76 -8.53 -3.14
N MET A 53 -19.25 -8.68 -4.37
CA MET A 53 -19.92 -9.50 -5.40
C MET A 53 -20.07 -10.96 -4.96
N GLN A 54 -19.11 -11.52 -4.24
CA GLN A 54 -19.21 -12.88 -3.71
C GLN A 54 -20.42 -13.05 -2.79
N ALA A 55 -20.81 -12.00 -2.04
CA ALA A 55 -21.98 -12.06 -1.15
C ALA A 55 -23.31 -12.05 -1.89
N ILE A 56 -23.35 -11.63 -3.15
CA ILE A 56 -24.56 -11.48 -3.98
C ILE A 56 -24.75 -12.68 -4.91
N ILE A 57 -23.65 -13.30 -5.34
CA ILE A 57 -23.67 -14.40 -6.31
C ILE A 57 -24.08 -15.69 -5.61
N SER A 58 -25.09 -16.39 -6.13
CA SER A 58 -25.58 -17.66 -5.61
C SER A 58 -24.90 -18.90 -6.23
N SER A 59 -24.25 -18.76 -7.39
CA SER A 59 -23.61 -19.87 -8.08
C SER A 59 -22.21 -20.18 -7.53
N PRO A 60 -21.95 -21.38 -6.97
CA PRO A 60 -20.64 -21.73 -6.39
C PRO A 60 -19.47 -21.55 -7.37
N ARG A 61 -19.65 -21.91 -8.64
CA ARG A 61 -18.61 -21.73 -9.67
C ARG A 61 -18.26 -20.27 -9.90
N ARG A 62 -19.28 -19.39 -9.95
CA ARG A 62 -19.05 -17.94 -10.13
C ARG A 62 -18.39 -17.34 -8.91
N ILE A 63 -18.74 -17.80 -7.71
CA ILE A 63 -18.12 -17.34 -6.47
C ILE A 63 -16.62 -17.65 -6.48
N ILE A 64 -16.24 -18.90 -6.79
CA ILE A 64 -14.85 -19.32 -6.87
C ILE A 64 -14.07 -18.48 -7.90
N LEU A 65 -14.67 -18.24 -9.06
CA LEU A 65 -14.04 -17.40 -10.09
C LEU A 65 -13.80 -15.96 -9.59
N VAL A 66 -14.84 -15.36 -8.99
CA VAL A 66 -14.73 -13.99 -8.44
C VAL A 66 -13.67 -13.94 -7.32
N GLN A 67 -13.61 -14.97 -6.48
CA GLN A 67 -12.58 -15.07 -5.42
C GLN A 67 -11.18 -15.18 -6.00
N SER A 68 -11.00 -15.90 -7.10
CA SER A 68 -9.69 -16.00 -7.77
C SER A 68 -9.25 -14.66 -8.37
N PHE A 69 -10.17 -13.89 -8.92
CA PHE A 69 -9.87 -12.51 -9.36
C PHE A 69 -9.58 -11.57 -8.19
N SER A 70 -10.24 -11.76 -7.03
CA SER A 70 -9.92 -11.04 -5.81
C SER A 70 -8.48 -11.30 -5.35
N TYR A 71 -8.00 -12.55 -5.40
CA TYR A 71 -6.61 -12.89 -5.10
C TYR A 71 -5.62 -12.20 -6.05
N ILE A 72 -5.89 -12.20 -7.35
CA ILE A 72 -5.02 -11.54 -8.34
C ILE A 72 -4.98 -10.03 -8.09
N SER A 73 -6.13 -9.41 -7.82
CA SER A 73 -6.21 -7.98 -7.51
C SER A 73 -5.40 -7.65 -6.26
N LEU A 74 -5.45 -8.51 -5.24
CA LEU A 74 -4.67 -8.38 -4.02
C LEU A 74 -3.15 -8.50 -4.29
N GLU A 75 -2.74 -9.44 -5.15
CA GLU A 75 -1.33 -9.59 -5.54
C GLU A 75 -0.79 -8.33 -6.22
N ILE A 76 -1.54 -7.77 -7.17
CA ILE A 76 -1.16 -6.54 -7.87
C ILE A 76 -1.09 -5.38 -6.87
N ALA A 77 -2.04 -5.29 -5.93
CA ALA A 77 -2.05 -4.26 -4.91
C ALA A 77 -0.83 -4.33 -4.01
N ILE A 78 -0.52 -5.51 -3.47
CA ILE A 78 0.63 -5.72 -2.57
C ILE A 78 1.95 -5.50 -3.31
N CYS A 79 2.06 -5.96 -4.55
CA CYS A 79 3.22 -5.68 -5.40
C CYS A 79 3.41 -4.17 -5.61
N SER A 80 2.34 -3.45 -5.91
CA SER A 80 2.37 -2.00 -6.10
C SER A 80 2.76 -1.27 -4.81
N LEU A 81 2.25 -1.70 -3.65
CA LEU A 81 2.66 -1.17 -2.34
C LEU A 81 4.14 -1.43 -2.05
N PHE A 82 4.65 -2.60 -2.42
CA PHE A 82 6.07 -2.91 -2.25
C PHE A 82 6.95 -2.00 -3.11
N LEU A 83 6.59 -1.81 -4.38
CA LEU A 83 7.30 -0.90 -5.28
C LEU A 83 7.19 0.55 -4.82
N PHE A 84 6.02 0.96 -4.31
CA PHE A 84 5.85 2.23 -3.64
C PHE A 84 6.86 2.38 -2.49
N SER A 85 6.97 1.39 -1.61
CA SER A 85 7.88 1.45 -0.46
C SER A 85 9.35 1.63 -0.85
N ILE A 86 9.79 0.96 -1.92
CA ILE A 86 11.14 1.08 -2.47
C ILE A 86 11.36 2.51 -3.00
N CYS A 87 10.44 3.00 -3.85
CA CYS A 87 10.54 4.32 -4.46
C CYS A 87 10.47 5.43 -3.40
N PHE A 88 9.49 5.36 -2.51
CA PHE A 88 9.28 6.33 -1.43
C PHE A 88 10.47 6.40 -0.47
N SER A 89 11.06 5.24 -0.17
CA SER A 89 12.27 5.15 0.66
C SER A 89 13.55 5.51 -0.09
N LYS A 90 13.49 5.90 -1.36
CA LYS A 90 14.63 6.24 -2.22
C LYS A 90 15.70 5.14 -2.24
N ILE A 91 15.28 3.87 -2.22
CA ILE A 91 16.19 2.73 -2.32
C ILE A 91 16.60 2.59 -3.78
N LYS A 92 17.91 2.63 -4.05
CA LYS A 92 18.44 2.37 -5.40
C LYS A 92 18.18 0.91 -5.78
N CYS A 93 17.30 0.68 -6.73
CA CYS A 93 16.96 -0.66 -7.19
C CYS A 93 17.10 -0.77 -8.71
N LYS A 94 17.51 -1.94 -9.20
CA LYS A 94 17.60 -2.18 -10.64
C LYS A 94 16.19 -2.25 -11.24
N ARG A 95 16.00 -1.67 -12.44
CA ARG A 95 14.72 -1.68 -13.16
C ARG A 95 14.16 -3.10 -13.37
N THR A 96 15.05 -4.09 -13.50
CA THR A 96 14.69 -5.51 -13.60
C THR A 96 13.89 -6.03 -12.40
N LEU A 97 14.12 -5.52 -11.20
CA LEU A 97 13.33 -5.94 -10.02
C LEU A 97 11.85 -5.53 -10.17
N PHE A 98 11.60 -4.33 -10.69
CA PHE A 98 10.23 -3.84 -10.91
C PHE A 98 9.47 -4.74 -11.90
N SER A 99 10.12 -5.10 -13.01
CA SER A 99 9.53 -6.02 -13.99
C SER A 99 9.31 -7.41 -13.42
N PHE A 100 10.25 -7.91 -12.62
CA PHE A 100 10.15 -9.22 -12.00
C PHE A 100 8.98 -9.28 -10.98
N MET A 101 8.78 -8.24 -10.19
CA MET A 101 7.70 -8.19 -9.21
C MET A 101 6.31 -8.23 -9.86
N TYR A 102 6.11 -7.58 -11.01
CA TYR A 102 4.85 -7.66 -11.75
C TYR A 102 4.69 -8.94 -12.56
N LEU A 103 5.77 -9.65 -12.87
CA LEU A 103 5.69 -10.91 -13.61
C LEU A 103 4.81 -11.94 -12.90
N PHE A 104 4.92 -12.02 -11.58
CA PHE A 104 4.18 -12.98 -10.78
C PHE A 104 2.66 -12.80 -10.89
N PRO A 105 2.06 -11.63 -10.55
CA PRO A 105 0.62 -11.44 -10.72
C PRO A 105 0.14 -11.53 -12.17
N VAL A 106 0.95 -11.15 -13.15
CA VAL A 106 0.61 -11.30 -14.57
C VAL A 106 0.54 -12.78 -14.98
N VAL A 107 1.53 -13.59 -14.61
CA VAL A 107 1.52 -15.04 -14.88
C VAL A 107 0.32 -15.70 -14.21
N PHE A 108 0.05 -15.37 -12.94
CA PHE A 108 -1.11 -15.92 -12.23
C PHE A 108 -2.44 -15.50 -12.88
N SER A 109 -2.55 -14.26 -13.36
CA SER A 109 -3.73 -13.80 -14.10
C SER A 109 -3.98 -14.63 -15.36
N ILE A 110 -2.92 -14.82 -16.16
CA ILE A 110 -3.00 -15.62 -17.41
C ILE A 110 -3.35 -17.06 -17.08
N LEU A 111 -2.72 -17.67 -16.09
CA LEU A 111 -2.99 -19.06 -15.69
C LEU A 111 -4.41 -19.22 -15.15
N THR A 112 -4.91 -18.26 -14.36
CA THR A 112 -6.28 -18.31 -13.84
C THR A 112 -7.31 -18.27 -14.96
N VAL A 113 -7.17 -17.33 -15.89
CA VAL A 113 -8.10 -17.21 -17.04
C VAL A 113 -7.97 -18.42 -17.96
N GLY A 114 -6.74 -18.81 -18.31
CA GLY A 114 -6.47 -19.95 -19.20
C GLY A 114 -7.00 -21.25 -18.61
N PHE A 115 -6.76 -21.51 -17.33
CA PHE A 115 -7.22 -22.73 -16.68
C PHE A 115 -8.76 -22.78 -16.57
N TYR A 116 -9.40 -21.65 -16.31
CA TYR A 116 -10.86 -21.57 -16.30
C TYR A 116 -11.47 -21.81 -17.68
N LEU A 117 -10.90 -21.22 -18.73
CA LEU A 117 -11.39 -21.39 -20.10
C LEU A 117 -11.23 -22.83 -20.62
N LEU A 118 -10.09 -23.47 -20.32
CA LEU A 118 -9.75 -24.79 -20.82
C LEU A 118 -10.45 -25.92 -20.04
N SER A 119 -10.43 -25.85 -18.72
CA SER A 119 -10.90 -26.94 -17.86
C SER A 119 -12.24 -26.67 -17.18
N LYS A 120 -12.77 -25.44 -17.29
CA LYS A 120 -13.93 -24.95 -16.54
C LYS A 120 -13.79 -25.12 -15.01
N ASN A 121 -12.57 -25.31 -14.53
CA ASN A 121 -12.20 -25.41 -13.15
C ASN A 121 -11.48 -24.13 -12.69
N ASP A 122 -11.39 -23.93 -11.38
CA ASP A 122 -10.65 -22.81 -10.82
C ASP A 122 -9.18 -23.19 -10.60
N PHE A 123 -8.29 -22.19 -10.72
CA PHE A 123 -6.84 -22.38 -10.59
C PHE A 123 -6.40 -22.48 -9.11
N PHE A 124 -7.03 -21.70 -8.22
CA PHE A 124 -6.65 -21.62 -6.82
C PHE A 124 -7.45 -22.58 -5.93
N LEU A 125 -8.72 -22.82 -6.26
CA LEU A 125 -9.67 -23.51 -5.40
C LEU A 125 -10.28 -24.72 -6.12
N GLN A 126 -10.79 -25.66 -5.34
CA GLN A 126 -11.47 -26.85 -5.88
C GLN A 126 -12.90 -26.89 -5.34
N LEU A 127 -13.87 -27.10 -6.24
CA LEU A 127 -15.25 -27.37 -5.86
C LEU A 127 -15.34 -28.75 -5.21
N PRO A 128 -15.88 -28.88 -4.00
CA PRO A 128 -16.15 -30.19 -3.40
C PRO A 128 -17.17 -30.96 -4.24
N ALA A 129 -16.92 -32.23 -4.47
CA ALA A 129 -17.79 -33.08 -5.29
C ALA A 129 -19.25 -33.20 -4.74
N ALA A 130 -19.41 -33.08 -3.41
CA ALA A 130 -20.71 -33.14 -2.75
C ALA A 130 -21.55 -31.87 -2.88
N GLU A 131 -20.98 -30.73 -3.25
CA GLU A 131 -21.69 -29.44 -3.30
C GLU A 131 -22.13 -29.01 -4.69
N GLN A 132 -21.81 -29.80 -5.70
CA GLN A 132 -22.32 -29.54 -7.05
C GLN A 132 -23.85 -29.58 -7.09
N SER A 133 -24.52 -30.13 -6.08
CA SER A 133 -25.95 -30.32 -5.99
C SER A 133 -26.68 -29.49 -4.92
N ARG A 134 -26.00 -28.78 -4.04
CA ARG A 134 -26.62 -27.97 -2.98
C ARG A 134 -26.49 -26.49 -3.20
N SER A 135 -27.60 -25.82 -3.40
CA SER A 135 -27.77 -24.39 -3.66
C SER A 135 -27.70 -23.50 -2.39
N SER A 136 -27.32 -24.01 -1.24
CA SER A 136 -27.24 -23.21 -0.02
C SER A 136 -25.79 -22.76 0.24
N PHE A 137 -25.50 -21.59 -0.27
CA PHE A 137 -24.26 -20.88 0.05
C PHE A 137 -24.32 -20.41 1.50
N MET A 138 -23.48 -20.99 2.34
CA MET A 138 -23.12 -20.39 3.62
C MET A 138 -21.79 -19.66 3.43
N PRO A 139 -21.75 -18.32 3.63
CA PRO A 139 -20.49 -17.58 3.68
C PRO A 139 -19.64 -18.16 4.82
N GLY A 140 -18.43 -18.56 4.52
CA GLY A 140 -17.55 -19.28 5.43
C GLY A 140 -17.18 -20.69 4.97
N TYR A 141 -17.69 -21.13 3.83
CA TYR A 141 -17.29 -22.41 3.25
C TYR A 141 -15.85 -22.34 2.74
N PHE A 142 -15.00 -23.18 3.31
CA PHE A 142 -13.62 -23.35 2.85
C PHE A 142 -13.59 -24.33 1.67
N TYR A 143 -13.38 -23.80 0.49
CA TYR A 143 -13.06 -24.62 -0.64
C TYR A 143 -11.66 -25.23 -0.49
N PRO A 144 -11.47 -26.53 -0.84
CA PRO A 144 -10.15 -27.14 -0.84
C PRO A 144 -9.19 -26.32 -1.70
N LYS A 145 -8.04 -25.99 -1.13
CA LYS A 145 -7.04 -25.11 -1.73
C LYS A 145 -6.05 -25.93 -2.54
N ARG A 146 -5.69 -25.43 -3.72
CA ARG A 146 -4.67 -26.03 -4.58
C ARG A 146 -3.30 -25.43 -4.30
N LEU A 147 -2.24 -26.09 -4.76
CA LEU A 147 -0.87 -25.59 -4.63
C LEU A 147 -0.70 -24.12 -5.07
N PRO A 148 -1.30 -23.64 -6.17
CA PRO A 148 -1.20 -22.23 -6.55
C PRO A 148 -1.69 -21.25 -5.49
N TYR A 149 -2.69 -21.62 -4.70
CA TYR A 149 -3.14 -20.79 -3.58
C TYR A 149 -2.03 -20.59 -2.53
N PHE A 150 -1.32 -21.64 -2.19
CA PHE A 150 -0.23 -21.54 -1.20
C PHE A 150 0.93 -20.68 -1.73
N ILE A 151 1.26 -20.81 -3.02
CA ILE A 151 2.27 -19.98 -3.67
C ILE A 151 1.83 -18.50 -3.63
N HIS A 152 0.57 -18.21 -3.97
CA HIS A 152 -0.03 -16.88 -3.84
C HIS A 152 0.08 -16.34 -2.41
N ALA A 153 -0.31 -17.14 -1.43
CA ALA A 153 -0.27 -16.73 -0.04
C ALA A 153 1.16 -16.42 0.45
N PHE A 154 2.14 -17.27 0.14
CA PHE A 154 3.55 -17.01 0.45
C PHE A 154 4.10 -15.77 -0.22
N TYR A 155 3.76 -15.55 -1.50
CA TYR A 155 4.14 -14.33 -2.20
C TYR A 155 3.54 -13.08 -1.54
N SER A 156 2.25 -13.08 -1.26
CA SER A 156 1.54 -11.95 -0.65
C SER A 156 2.07 -11.62 0.74
N PHE A 157 2.23 -12.63 1.59
CA PHE A 157 2.78 -12.43 2.94
C PHE A 157 4.24 -12.03 2.94
N GLY A 158 5.07 -12.68 2.12
CA GLY A 158 6.49 -12.34 2.00
C GLY A 158 6.69 -10.90 1.52
N THR A 159 5.91 -10.48 0.55
CA THR A 159 5.95 -9.12 0.00
C THR A 159 5.47 -8.09 1.03
N ALA A 160 4.36 -8.36 1.74
CA ALA A 160 3.84 -7.49 2.78
C ALA A 160 4.80 -7.38 3.99
N LEU A 161 5.44 -8.49 4.38
CA LEU A 161 6.47 -8.49 5.42
C LEU A 161 7.69 -7.67 4.98
N GLY A 162 8.17 -7.86 3.76
CA GLY A 162 9.29 -7.08 3.20
C GLY A 162 9.00 -5.58 3.18
N LEU A 163 7.79 -5.18 2.81
CA LEU A 163 7.31 -3.81 2.86
C LEU A 163 7.35 -3.23 4.28
N THR A 164 6.86 -3.99 5.27
CA THR A 164 6.87 -3.57 6.68
C THR A 164 8.29 -3.39 7.19
N VAL A 165 9.20 -4.30 6.84
CA VAL A 165 10.63 -4.19 7.19
C VAL A 165 11.26 -2.94 6.56
N ILE A 166 10.98 -2.64 5.29
CA ILE A 166 11.49 -1.44 4.61
C ILE A 166 11.06 -0.17 5.36
N PHE A 167 9.77 -0.04 5.69
CA PHE A 167 9.27 1.13 6.41
C PHE A 167 9.83 1.23 7.83
N SER A 168 9.98 0.11 8.54
CA SER A 168 10.58 0.08 9.88
C SER A 168 12.03 0.55 9.86
N VAL A 169 12.85 -0.04 9.00
CA VAL A 169 14.29 0.29 8.89
C VAL A 169 14.49 1.75 8.47
N ARG A 170 13.69 2.24 7.53
CA ARG A 170 13.79 3.63 7.07
C ARG A 170 13.25 4.61 8.10
N GLY A 171 12.17 4.29 8.80
CA GLY A 171 11.65 5.09 9.90
C GLY A 171 12.68 5.28 11.01
N ILE A 172 13.46 4.24 11.34
CA ILE A 172 14.53 4.31 12.32
C ILE A 172 15.71 5.14 11.81
N LYS A 173 16.14 4.96 10.55
CA LYS A 173 17.30 5.66 9.98
C LYS A 173 17.05 7.15 9.71
N ASN A 174 15.85 7.51 9.27
CA ASN A 174 15.48 8.88 8.90
C ASN A 174 14.70 9.59 10.03
N PHE A 175 15.08 9.32 11.28
CA PHE A 175 14.36 9.74 12.48
C PHE A 175 14.16 11.25 12.63
N SER A 176 14.94 12.09 11.93
CA SER A 176 14.94 13.55 12.12
C SER A 176 13.92 14.31 11.25
N GLU A 177 13.69 13.90 10.01
CA GLU A 177 12.91 14.73 9.07
C GLU A 177 11.50 14.21 8.76
N ASN A 178 11.30 12.88 8.57
CA ASN A 178 10.03 12.30 8.14
C ASN A 178 9.55 11.14 9.01
N LYS A 179 9.93 11.14 10.27
CA LYS A 179 9.63 10.07 11.24
C LYS A 179 8.16 9.70 11.30
N HIS A 180 7.27 10.70 11.36
CA HIS A 180 5.84 10.44 11.53
C HIS A 180 5.23 9.77 10.31
N ILE A 181 5.71 10.08 9.10
CA ILE A 181 5.22 9.48 7.87
C ILE A 181 5.55 7.99 7.85
N PHE A 182 6.82 7.65 8.11
CA PHE A 182 7.23 6.25 8.20
C PHE A 182 6.53 5.50 9.34
N LEU A 183 6.30 6.16 10.48
CA LEU A 183 5.55 5.60 11.60
C LEU A 183 4.09 5.33 11.22
N MET A 184 3.43 6.24 10.52
CA MET A 184 2.06 6.04 10.03
C MET A 184 1.97 4.83 9.10
N PHE A 185 2.90 4.69 8.14
CA PHE A 185 2.96 3.51 7.29
C PHE A 185 3.23 2.22 8.08
N PHE A 186 4.16 2.25 9.03
CA PHE A 186 4.46 1.10 9.88
C PHE A 186 3.25 0.67 10.69
N VAL A 187 2.57 1.61 11.34
CA VAL A 187 1.35 1.33 12.12
C VAL A 187 0.25 0.79 11.21
N GLY A 188 -0.02 1.44 10.08
CA GLY A 188 -1.02 1.00 9.11
C GLY A 188 -0.77 -0.43 8.62
N MET A 189 0.48 -0.74 8.25
CA MET A 189 0.87 -2.08 7.80
C MET A 189 0.79 -3.12 8.92
N SER A 190 1.19 -2.78 10.14
CA SER A 190 1.07 -3.70 11.29
C SER A 190 -0.38 -4.02 11.62
N VAL A 191 -1.25 -3.01 11.59
CA VAL A 191 -2.71 -3.17 11.78
C VAL A 191 -3.31 -4.10 10.72
N TYR A 192 -2.80 -4.08 9.49
CA TYR A 192 -3.25 -4.97 8.40
C TYR A 192 -2.67 -6.38 8.53
N LEU A 193 -1.36 -6.50 8.78
CA LEU A 193 -0.66 -7.80 8.79
C LEU A 193 -1.12 -8.72 9.90
N ILE A 194 -1.42 -8.19 11.10
CA ILE A 194 -1.78 -9.03 12.26
C ILE A 194 -3.08 -9.80 11.99
N PRO A 195 -4.22 -9.17 11.62
CA PRO A 195 -5.43 -9.90 11.29
C PRO A 195 -5.28 -10.79 10.05
N GLY A 196 -4.52 -10.33 9.05
CA GLY A 196 -4.25 -11.10 7.83
C GLY A 196 -3.47 -12.39 8.10
N ALA A 197 -2.42 -12.32 8.92
CA ALA A 197 -1.66 -13.48 9.35
C ALA A 197 -2.51 -14.44 10.20
N HIS A 198 -3.30 -13.91 11.12
CA HIS A 198 -4.23 -14.69 11.92
C HIS A 198 -5.28 -15.41 11.05
N LYS A 199 -5.85 -14.71 10.06
CA LYS A 199 -6.75 -15.32 9.08
C LYS A 199 -6.06 -16.45 8.32
N PHE A 200 -4.85 -16.21 7.79
CA PHE A 200 -4.08 -17.19 7.05
C PHE A 200 -3.78 -18.45 7.88
N ILE A 201 -3.38 -18.29 9.15
CA ILE A 201 -3.08 -19.41 10.05
C ILE A 201 -4.35 -20.21 10.33
N ILE A 202 -5.45 -19.56 10.68
CA ILE A 202 -6.70 -20.26 10.97
C ILE A 202 -7.19 -21.03 9.74
N GLU A 203 -7.20 -20.39 8.59
CA GLU A 203 -7.71 -20.99 7.37
C GLU A 203 -6.89 -22.17 6.84
N ASN A 204 -5.60 -22.22 7.12
CA ASN A 204 -4.71 -23.24 6.54
C ASN A 204 -4.23 -24.31 7.52
N PHE A 205 -4.18 -24.00 8.81
CA PHE A 205 -3.56 -24.87 9.80
C PHE A 205 -4.52 -25.30 10.93
N THR A 206 -5.75 -24.75 10.96
CA THR A 206 -6.73 -25.13 11.97
C THR A 206 -8.00 -25.67 11.32
N VAL A 207 -8.67 -26.59 12.01
CA VAL A 207 -9.99 -27.10 11.58
C VAL A 207 -11.11 -26.09 11.90
N LYS A 208 -10.78 -24.99 12.56
CA LYS A 208 -11.75 -23.98 12.99
C LYS A 208 -12.06 -23.02 11.84
N ASN A 209 -13.36 -22.78 11.62
CA ASN A 209 -13.81 -21.78 10.68
C ASN A 209 -13.47 -20.38 11.19
N TYR A 210 -13.11 -19.51 10.24
CA TYR A 210 -12.91 -18.10 10.51
C TYR A 210 -14.23 -17.45 10.90
N THR A 211 -14.27 -16.80 12.06
CA THR A 211 -15.53 -16.23 12.56
C THR A 211 -15.89 -14.95 11.82
N PRO A 212 -17.20 -14.60 11.70
CA PRO A 212 -17.62 -13.33 11.10
C PRO A 212 -16.98 -12.09 11.74
N ILE A 213 -16.72 -12.16 13.04
CA ILE A 213 -16.05 -11.07 13.79
C ILE A 213 -14.61 -10.88 13.30
N GLN A 214 -13.89 -11.97 13.07
CA GLN A 214 -12.52 -11.92 12.56
C GLN A 214 -12.45 -11.34 11.16
N GLU A 215 -13.42 -11.68 10.32
CA GLU A 215 -13.53 -11.10 8.96
C GLU A 215 -13.83 -9.60 9.01
N TYR A 216 -14.67 -9.18 9.93
CA TYR A 216 -14.94 -7.77 10.21
C TYR A 216 -13.66 -7.00 10.59
N PHE A 217 -12.86 -7.52 11.52
CA PHE A 217 -11.59 -6.91 11.90
C PHE A 217 -10.60 -6.84 10.75
N ASN A 218 -10.53 -7.87 9.90
CA ASN A 218 -9.67 -7.87 8.73
C ASN A 218 -10.07 -6.76 7.73
N SER A 219 -11.37 -6.62 7.45
CA SER A 219 -11.87 -5.58 6.54
C SER A 219 -11.63 -4.16 7.10
N LEU A 220 -11.84 -3.97 8.40
CA LEU A 220 -11.58 -2.70 9.06
C LEU A 220 -10.08 -2.36 9.07
N SER A 221 -9.21 -3.33 9.34
CA SER A 221 -7.76 -3.13 9.33
C SER A 221 -7.24 -2.75 7.93
N GLN A 222 -7.80 -3.32 6.89
CA GLN A 222 -7.51 -2.95 5.52
C GLN A 222 -7.87 -1.50 5.22
N PHE A 223 -9.07 -1.08 5.62
CA PHE A 223 -9.50 0.32 5.50
C PHE A 223 -8.57 1.28 6.26
N CYS A 224 -8.22 0.96 7.50
CA CYS A 224 -7.30 1.76 8.31
C CYS A 224 -5.92 1.89 7.67
N MET A 225 -5.36 0.80 7.14
CA MET A 225 -4.08 0.79 6.46
C MET A 225 -4.07 1.75 5.26
N LEU A 226 -5.08 1.66 4.41
CA LEU A 226 -5.17 2.47 3.20
C LEU A 226 -5.38 3.95 3.52
N THR A 227 -6.21 4.26 4.53
CA THR A 227 -6.45 5.62 4.97
C THR A 227 -5.20 6.24 5.60
N THR A 228 -4.50 5.51 6.47
CA THR A 228 -3.24 6.01 7.06
C THR A 228 -2.16 6.21 6.01
N GLY A 229 -2.06 5.33 5.01
CA GLY A 229 -1.16 5.48 3.87
C GLY A 229 -1.47 6.72 3.03
N PHE A 230 -2.74 6.96 2.72
CA PHE A 230 -3.17 8.16 1.99
C PHE A 230 -2.85 9.43 2.76
N LEU A 231 -3.18 9.49 4.04
CA LEU A 231 -2.87 10.64 4.89
C LEU A 231 -1.36 10.90 4.99
N ALA A 232 -0.56 9.85 5.06
CA ALA A 232 0.90 9.97 5.09
C ALA A 232 1.45 10.62 3.81
N ILE A 233 0.97 10.19 2.63
CA ILE A 233 1.38 10.78 1.34
C ILE A 233 0.91 12.23 1.24
N TYR A 234 -0.34 12.49 1.56
CA TYR A 234 -0.89 13.84 1.51
C TYR A 234 -0.14 14.81 2.42
N THR A 235 0.26 14.34 3.61
CA THR A 235 1.06 15.13 4.55
C THR A 235 2.46 15.39 4.03
N ASP A 236 3.10 14.39 3.40
CA ASP A 236 4.43 14.54 2.79
C ASP A 236 4.41 15.55 1.64
N ASP A 237 3.44 15.48 0.75
CA ASP A 237 3.31 16.42 -0.37
C ASP A 237 3.07 17.85 0.11
N ASN A 238 2.22 18.06 1.10
CA ASN A 238 2.00 19.38 1.69
C ASN A 238 3.29 19.93 2.33
N GLN A 239 4.02 19.11 3.07
CA GLN A 239 5.30 19.54 3.67
C GLN A 239 6.34 19.89 2.61
N ARG A 240 6.41 19.12 1.52
CA ARG A 240 7.31 19.43 0.39
C ARG A 240 6.93 20.73 -0.31
N CYS A 241 5.63 20.98 -0.53
CA CYS A 241 5.15 22.24 -1.11
C CYS A 241 5.49 23.43 -0.24
N ILE A 242 5.28 23.33 1.07
CA ILE A 242 5.63 24.39 2.04
C ILE A 242 7.15 24.60 2.07
N SER A 243 7.94 23.52 2.07
CA SER A 243 9.40 23.61 2.04
C SER A 243 9.91 24.29 0.77
N LYS A 244 9.38 23.91 -0.41
CA LYS A 244 9.71 24.56 -1.67
C LYS A 244 9.31 26.04 -1.69
N ALA A 245 8.10 26.36 -1.22
CA ALA A 245 7.64 27.74 -1.12
C ALA A 245 8.54 28.58 -0.19
N ARG A 246 8.93 28.04 0.96
CA ARG A 246 9.89 28.68 1.87
C ARG A 246 11.24 28.88 1.23
N GLN A 247 11.74 27.89 0.48
CA GLN A 247 13.00 27.99 -0.23
C GLN A 247 12.94 29.09 -1.31
N VAL A 248 11.86 29.13 -2.10
CA VAL A 248 11.69 30.20 -3.10
C VAL A 248 11.62 31.56 -2.43
N LEU A 249 10.80 31.72 -1.38
CA LEU A 249 10.70 32.99 -0.63
C LEU A 249 12.04 33.40 -0.03
N TYR A 250 12.83 32.45 0.45
CA TYR A 250 14.14 32.67 0.99
C TYR A 250 15.11 33.18 -0.09
N GLU A 251 15.12 32.56 -1.28
CA GLU A 251 16.02 32.94 -2.39
C GLU A 251 15.66 34.29 -3.02
N ILE A 252 14.35 34.63 -3.13
CA ILE A 252 13.91 35.90 -3.70
C ILE A 252 13.86 37.04 -2.69
N SER A 253 14.15 36.79 -1.41
CA SER A 253 14.16 37.82 -0.37
C SER A 253 15.10 38.94 -0.77
N PRO A 254 14.65 40.21 -0.73
CA PRO A 254 15.52 41.34 -1.00
C PRO A 254 16.57 41.58 0.07
N GLN A 255 16.39 40.97 1.25
CA GLN A 255 17.31 41.09 2.39
C GLN A 255 18.31 39.92 2.42
N PRO A 256 19.55 40.15 2.81
CA PRO A 256 20.48 39.06 3.09
C PRO A 256 20.01 38.23 4.30
N VAL A 257 19.83 36.95 4.06
CA VAL A 257 19.34 35.99 5.08
C VAL A 257 20.35 34.87 5.24
N ILE A 258 20.75 34.62 6.50
CA ILE A 258 21.67 33.55 6.88
C ILE A 258 21.00 32.69 7.94
N ILE A 259 21.12 31.40 7.78
CA ILE A 259 20.53 30.41 8.71
C ILE A 259 21.64 29.68 9.43
N PHE A 260 21.56 29.64 10.76
CA PHE A 260 22.43 28.86 11.63
C PHE A 260 21.59 27.79 12.34
N ASN A 261 22.20 26.67 12.70
CA ASN A 261 21.57 25.68 13.56
C ASN A 261 21.59 26.13 15.04
N SER A 262 20.95 25.35 15.92
CA SER A 262 20.91 25.60 17.37
C SER A 262 22.29 25.57 18.06
N LYS A 263 23.34 25.13 17.37
CA LYS A 263 24.73 25.11 17.82
C LYS A 263 25.58 26.20 17.16
N ASN A 264 24.96 27.23 16.61
CA ASN A 264 25.56 28.35 15.88
C ASN A 264 26.44 27.95 14.68
N LYS A 265 26.23 26.74 14.12
CA LYS A 265 26.90 26.35 12.88
C LYS A 265 26.11 26.85 11.68
N PHE A 266 26.82 27.40 10.72
CA PHE A 266 26.28 27.82 9.45
C PHE A 266 25.57 26.66 8.76
N LEU A 267 24.34 26.91 8.24
CA LEU A 267 23.56 25.95 7.46
C LEU A 267 23.39 26.41 6.01
N GLN A 268 22.94 27.65 5.82
CA GLN A 268 22.59 28.15 4.51
C GLN A 268 22.55 29.68 4.49
N MET A 269 22.80 30.29 3.32
CA MET A 269 22.55 31.71 3.04
C MET A 269 21.85 31.84 1.68
N ASN A 270 21.06 32.91 1.50
CA ASN A 270 20.44 33.24 0.23
C ASN A 270 21.43 34.00 -0.69
N ASN A 271 21.06 34.13 -1.98
CA ASN A 271 21.93 34.80 -2.96
C ASN A 271 22.27 36.23 -2.55
N ARG A 272 21.35 36.97 -1.93
CA ARG A 272 21.63 38.34 -1.44
C ARG A 272 22.65 38.39 -0.32
N ALA A 273 22.65 37.40 0.56
CA ALA A 273 23.67 37.28 1.59
C ALA A 273 25.03 36.93 0.96
N ALA A 274 25.08 36.03 -0.01
CA ALA A 274 26.29 35.69 -0.75
C ALA A 274 26.88 36.92 -1.42
N ASP A 275 26.06 37.65 -2.21
CA ASP A 275 26.48 38.89 -2.88
C ASP A 275 26.98 39.94 -1.88
N PHE A 276 26.37 40.06 -0.70
CA PHE A 276 26.78 40.99 0.35
C PHE A 276 28.15 40.62 0.94
N PHE A 277 28.40 39.34 1.17
CA PHE A 277 29.67 38.86 1.69
C PHE A 277 30.80 38.98 0.68
N ASP A 278 30.53 38.65 -0.58
CA ASP A 278 31.49 38.81 -1.67
C ASP A 278 31.88 40.29 -1.89
N ALA A 279 30.88 41.19 -1.82
CA ALA A 279 31.09 42.62 -1.97
C ALA A 279 31.92 43.23 -0.82
N HIS A 280 31.92 42.63 0.36
CA HIS A 280 32.61 43.13 1.55
C HIS A 280 33.81 42.28 1.95
N ASP A 281 34.22 41.31 1.16
CA ASP A 281 35.37 40.42 1.38
C ASP A 281 35.35 39.72 2.76
N VAL A 282 34.15 39.37 3.23
CA VAL A 282 33.88 38.78 4.54
C VAL A 282 33.73 37.29 4.41
N THR A 283 34.57 36.51 5.03
CA THR A 283 34.47 35.04 5.06
C THR A 283 33.58 34.56 6.19
N ILE A 284 32.69 33.63 5.88
CA ILE A 284 31.69 33.01 6.82
C ILE A 284 32.35 32.43 8.07
N LYS A 285 33.60 31.99 7.98
CA LYS A 285 34.40 31.49 9.13
C LYS A 285 34.56 32.50 10.28
N LYS A 286 34.40 33.79 10.01
CA LYS A 286 34.42 34.82 11.08
C LYS A 286 33.13 34.83 11.91
N PHE A 287 32.03 34.32 11.42
CA PHE A 287 30.76 34.28 12.15
C PHE A 287 30.56 33.01 13.00
N GLU A 288 31.27 31.93 12.71
CA GLU A 288 31.24 30.71 13.54
C GLU A 288 32.01 30.89 14.88
N SER A 289 32.69 32.01 15.07
CA SER A 289 33.49 32.29 16.26
C SER A 289 32.83 33.25 17.28
N PHE A 290 31.58 33.65 17.03
CA PHE A 290 30.77 34.39 17.97
C PHE A 290 29.64 33.46 18.53
#